data_e448b43298309c7d3354ae85bb31c040
#
_entry.id   e448b43298309c7d3354ae85bb31c040
#
_cell.length_a   1.000
_cell.length_b   1.000
_cell.length_c   1.000
_cell.angle_alpha   90.00
_cell.angle_beta   90.00
_cell.angle_gamma   90.00
#
_symmetry.space_group_name_H-M   'P 1'
#
loop_
_entity.id
_entity.type
_entity.pdbx_description
1 polymer ?
#
loop_
_entity_poly.entity_id
_entity_poly.type
_entity_poly.pdbx_seq_one_letter_code
_entity_poly.pdbx_strand_id
1 'polypeptide(L)'
;MQPSPILRSTVTRKRIGFLAGAAAVALALAALTTAAAGAASAKLKLPAGRTSPTGNYFTLEAYAAPTSSKAVANFEMKVCTSAHTPSNTAIDPALFTLSLAHGGSVPESTTAAKKPALIGQPLKKLQCVEGWLGFHVPKGKTVSALEYDYNGKISWAVG
;
A
#
# COMPACT_ATOMS: atom_id res chain seq x y z
N MET A 1 -15.60 12.89 45.36
CA MET A 1 -16.40 12.47 44.19
C MET A 1 -17.42 13.54 43.88
N GLN A 2 -17.18 14.34 42.83
CA GLN A 2 -18.11 15.37 42.38
C GLN A 2 -18.58 15.01 40.96
N PRO A 3 -19.89 15.07 40.67
CA PRO A 3 -20.40 14.81 39.33
C PRO A 3 -20.27 16.05 38.43
N SER A 4 -19.80 15.82 37.19
CA SER A 4 -19.67 16.85 36.15
C SER A 4 -21.04 17.25 35.57
N PRO A 5 -21.28 18.53 35.23
CA PRO A 5 -22.52 18.97 34.63
C PRO A 5 -22.62 18.69 33.14
N ILE A 6 -23.79 18.20 32.74
CA ILE A 6 -24.19 17.96 31.34
C ILE A 6 -24.60 19.27 30.70
N LEU A 7 -23.87 19.76 29.71
CA LEU A 7 -24.26 20.90 28.87
C LEU A 7 -25.26 20.44 27.80
N ARG A 8 -26.51 20.87 27.96
CA ARG A 8 -27.58 20.77 26.94
C ARG A 8 -27.39 21.86 25.90
N SER A 9 -27.13 21.48 24.67
CA SER A 9 -27.09 22.38 23.52
C SER A 9 -28.49 22.54 22.93
N THR A 10 -29.04 23.74 23.03
CA THR A 10 -30.35 24.13 22.45
C THR A 10 -30.16 24.51 21.00
N VAL A 11 -30.73 23.73 20.09
CA VAL A 11 -30.75 24.01 18.64
C VAL A 11 -31.93 24.95 18.35
N THR A 12 -31.66 26.20 18.04
CA THR A 12 -32.65 27.19 17.60
C THR A 12 -32.92 27.01 16.10
N ARG A 13 -34.10 26.49 15.75
CA ARG A 13 -34.59 26.44 14.38
C ARG A 13 -35.05 27.82 13.92
N LYS A 14 -34.32 28.46 13.04
CA LYS A 14 -34.71 29.65 12.34
C LYS A 14 -35.53 29.29 11.09
N ARG A 15 -36.84 29.58 11.14
CA ARG A 15 -37.73 29.49 9.98
C ARG A 15 -37.46 30.69 9.08
N ILE A 16 -37.08 30.45 7.84
CA ILE A 16 -37.02 31.51 6.80
C ILE A 16 -38.10 31.18 5.77
N GLY A 17 -38.91 32.24 5.54
CA GLY A 17 -40.12 32.17 4.76
C GLY A 17 -39.89 31.97 3.25
N PHE A 18 -40.92 31.40 2.66
CA PHE A 18 -41.12 31.25 1.22
C PHE A 18 -41.37 32.60 0.54
N LEU A 19 -40.62 32.89 -0.51
CA LEU A 19 -41.08 33.81 -1.58
C LEU A 19 -40.97 33.06 -2.90
N ALA A 20 -42.14 32.91 -3.50
CA ALA A 20 -42.31 32.31 -4.83
C ALA A 20 -41.74 33.25 -5.89
N GLY A 21 -40.83 32.79 -6.69
CA GLY A 21 -40.33 33.40 -7.91
C GLY A 21 -40.19 32.36 -8.99
N ALA A 22 -41.16 32.29 -9.91
CA ALA A 22 -41.09 31.47 -11.10
C ALA A 22 -40.08 32.08 -12.08
N ALA A 23 -38.93 31.45 -12.27
CA ALA A 23 -38.04 31.70 -13.39
C ALA A 23 -37.73 30.36 -14.02
N ALA A 24 -38.24 30.14 -15.24
CA ALA A 24 -37.91 29.00 -16.09
C ALA A 24 -36.46 29.13 -16.53
N VAL A 25 -35.58 28.34 -15.96
CA VAL A 25 -34.20 28.17 -16.42
C VAL A 25 -34.10 26.81 -17.14
N ALA A 26 -33.94 26.87 -18.46
CA ALA A 26 -33.62 25.71 -19.27
C ALA A 26 -32.28 25.11 -18.81
N LEU A 27 -32.31 23.97 -18.13
CA LEU A 27 -31.11 23.19 -17.80
C LEU A 27 -30.65 22.48 -19.07
N ALA A 28 -29.60 23.01 -19.70
CA ALA A 28 -28.76 22.21 -20.60
C ALA A 28 -28.00 21.20 -19.76
N LEU A 29 -28.44 19.92 -19.76
CA LEU A 29 -27.66 18.82 -19.24
C LEU A 29 -26.44 18.61 -20.15
N ALA A 30 -25.33 19.25 -19.82
CA ALA A 30 -24.03 18.82 -20.33
C ALA A 30 -23.70 17.50 -19.61
N ALA A 31 -23.90 16.39 -20.29
CA ALA A 31 -23.39 15.08 -19.87
C ALA A 31 -21.86 15.15 -19.84
N LEU A 32 -21.30 15.43 -18.68
CA LEU A 32 -19.88 15.17 -18.42
C LEU A 32 -19.69 13.65 -18.41
N THR A 33 -19.41 13.09 -19.59
CA THR A 33 -18.79 11.77 -19.68
C THR A 33 -17.40 11.89 -19.08
N THR A 34 -17.27 11.62 -17.78
CA THR A 34 -15.99 11.31 -17.19
C THR A 34 -15.50 10.01 -17.82
N ALA A 35 -14.70 10.15 -18.89
CA ALA A 35 -13.87 9.05 -19.35
C ALA A 35 -13.00 8.65 -18.16
N ALA A 36 -13.37 7.55 -17.48
CA ALA A 36 -12.47 6.85 -16.61
C ALA A 36 -11.30 6.40 -17.50
N ALA A 37 -10.26 7.23 -17.54
CA ALA A 37 -8.98 6.82 -18.10
C ALA A 37 -8.55 5.62 -17.26
N GLY A 38 -8.85 4.41 -17.75
CA GLY A 38 -8.29 3.19 -17.23
C GLY A 38 -6.78 3.37 -17.31
N ALA A 39 -6.16 3.68 -16.17
CA ALA A 39 -4.71 3.67 -16.09
C ALA A 39 -4.28 2.26 -16.49
N ALA A 40 -3.79 2.11 -17.71
CA ALA A 40 -3.16 0.88 -18.16
C ALA A 40 -2.06 0.61 -17.13
N SER A 41 -2.21 -0.48 -16.36
CA SER A 41 -1.23 -0.90 -15.36
C SER A 41 0.07 -1.15 -16.13
N ALA A 42 0.99 -0.21 -16.06
CA ALA A 42 2.29 -0.36 -16.70
C ALA A 42 2.95 -1.56 -16.01
N LYS A 43 3.22 -2.64 -16.77
CA LYS A 43 3.92 -3.80 -16.25
C LYS A 43 5.21 -3.35 -15.58
N LEU A 44 5.37 -3.74 -14.31
CA LEU A 44 6.57 -3.44 -13.55
C LEU A 44 7.81 -3.93 -14.32
N LYS A 45 8.71 -2.99 -14.65
CA LYS A 45 10.00 -3.33 -15.25
C LYS A 45 10.97 -3.70 -14.13
N LEU A 46 11.42 -4.94 -14.11
CA LEU A 46 12.41 -5.43 -13.14
C LEU A 46 13.83 -5.36 -13.72
N PRO A 47 14.84 -5.12 -12.87
CA PRO A 47 14.76 -4.81 -11.45
C PRO A 47 14.19 -3.40 -11.18
N ALA A 48 13.49 -3.24 -10.04
CA ALA A 48 12.86 -1.98 -9.67
C ALA A 48 13.33 -1.48 -8.30
N GLY A 49 14.17 -0.46 -8.29
CA GLY A 49 14.75 0.12 -7.09
C GLY A 49 13.86 1.18 -6.44
N ARG A 50 13.93 1.28 -5.11
CA ARG A 50 13.34 2.33 -4.28
C ARG A 50 14.25 2.65 -3.11
N THR A 51 14.26 3.91 -2.70
CA THR A 51 14.98 4.33 -1.48
C THR A 51 13.97 4.65 -0.40
N SER A 52 14.17 4.10 0.80
CA SER A 52 13.34 4.42 1.95
C SER A 52 13.72 5.79 2.52
N PRO A 53 12.83 6.41 3.31
CA PRO A 53 13.15 7.66 4.02
C PRO A 53 14.37 7.55 4.95
N THR A 54 14.68 6.35 5.43
CA THR A 54 15.86 6.04 6.26
C THR A 54 17.15 5.84 5.45
N GLY A 55 17.08 5.98 4.11
CA GLY A 55 18.24 5.86 3.23
C GLY A 55 18.62 4.43 2.83
N ASN A 56 17.84 3.43 3.22
CA ASN A 56 18.04 2.07 2.74
C ASN A 56 17.56 1.95 1.29
N TYR A 57 18.30 1.19 0.49
CA TYR A 57 17.97 0.95 -0.90
C TYR A 57 17.37 -0.46 -1.06
N PHE A 58 16.17 -0.50 -1.59
CA PHE A 58 15.41 -1.73 -1.85
C PHE A 58 15.31 -1.96 -3.35
N THR A 59 15.66 -3.15 -3.81
CA THR A 59 15.51 -3.54 -5.21
C THR A 59 14.62 -4.78 -5.28
N LEU A 60 13.50 -4.67 -5.97
CA LEU A 60 12.70 -5.81 -6.36
C LEU A 60 13.33 -6.43 -7.61
N GLU A 61 13.94 -7.61 -7.46
CA GLU A 61 14.69 -8.29 -8.53
C GLU A 61 13.79 -9.19 -9.36
N ALA A 62 12.87 -9.92 -8.72
CA ALA A 62 11.95 -10.81 -9.40
C ALA A 62 10.58 -10.88 -8.73
N TYR A 63 9.56 -11.22 -9.51
CA TYR A 63 8.20 -11.46 -9.06
C TYR A 63 7.66 -12.73 -9.68
N ALA A 64 7.18 -13.64 -8.84
CA ALA A 64 6.46 -14.84 -9.25
C ALA A 64 4.99 -14.69 -8.80
N ALA A 65 4.13 -14.46 -9.78
CA ALA A 65 2.69 -14.31 -9.56
C ALA A 65 2.04 -15.58 -9.02
N PRO A 66 0.95 -15.48 -8.24
CA PRO A 66 0.16 -16.64 -7.87
C PRO A 66 -0.42 -17.31 -9.10
N THR A 67 -0.51 -18.62 -9.06
CA THR A 67 -1.13 -19.43 -10.13
C THR A 67 -2.42 -20.06 -9.63
N SER A 68 -3.21 -20.66 -10.54
CA SER A 68 -4.42 -21.41 -10.18
C SER A 68 -4.15 -22.57 -9.21
N SER A 69 -2.96 -23.16 -9.28
CA SER A 69 -2.54 -24.29 -8.43
C SER A 69 -1.80 -23.84 -7.17
N LYS A 70 -1.21 -22.64 -7.16
CA LYS A 70 -0.44 -22.11 -6.03
C LYS A 70 -0.90 -20.70 -5.72
N ALA A 71 -1.70 -20.55 -4.66
CA ALA A 71 -2.20 -19.29 -4.16
C ALA A 71 -1.10 -18.52 -3.37
N VAL A 72 0.12 -18.46 -3.91
CA VAL A 72 1.28 -17.83 -3.29
C VAL A 72 1.96 -16.91 -4.29
N ALA A 73 2.11 -15.65 -3.92
CA ALA A 73 2.97 -14.70 -4.60
C ALA A 73 4.34 -14.67 -3.95
N ASN A 74 5.41 -14.61 -4.74
CA ASN A 74 6.78 -14.51 -4.24
C ASN A 74 7.50 -13.34 -4.90
N PHE A 75 8.27 -12.60 -4.09
CA PHE A 75 9.05 -11.45 -4.50
C PHE A 75 10.49 -11.63 -4.05
N GLU A 76 11.42 -11.58 -5.00
CA GLU A 76 12.85 -11.57 -4.68
C GLU A 76 13.27 -10.14 -4.41
N MET A 77 13.75 -9.91 -3.19
CA MET A 77 14.10 -8.58 -2.70
C MET A 77 15.55 -8.53 -2.29
N LYS A 78 16.27 -7.52 -2.79
CA LYS A 78 17.59 -7.16 -2.31
C LYS A 78 17.50 -5.84 -1.54
N VAL A 79 18.03 -5.82 -0.33
CA VAL A 79 18.03 -4.65 0.53
C VAL A 79 19.45 -4.31 0.91
N CYS A 80 19.85 -3.07 0.63
CA CYS A 80 21.19 -2.55 0.95
C CYS A 80 21.07 -1.36 1.89
N THR A 81 21.90 -1.32 2.92
CA THR A 81 22.08 -0.17 3.81
C THR A 81 23.04 0.84 3.19
N SER A 82 22.83 2.12 3.47
CA SER A 82 23.73 3.20 3.03
C SER A 82 24.81 3.50 4.09
N ALA A 83 25.75 4.37 3.73
CA ALA A 83 26.73 4.89 4.68
C ALA A 83 26.08 5.73 5.81
N HIS A 84 24.90 6.27 5.56
CA HIS A 84 24.13 7.10 6.50
C HIS A 84 23.15 6.28 7.35
N THR A 85 22.91 5.02 7.00
CA THR A 85 22.04 4.13 7.76
C THR A 85 22.64 3.90 9.15
N PRO A 86 21.84 3.98 10.23
CA PRO A 86 22.33 3.60 11.56
C PRO A 86 22.89 2.18 11.58
N SER A 87 23.96 1.96 12.34
CA SER A 87 24.49 0.61 12.54
C SER A 87 23.43 -0.29 13.17
N ASN A 88 23.38 -1.56 12.77
CA ASN A 88 22.39 -2.54 13.22
C ASN A 88 20.93 -2.24 12.84
N THR A 89 20.72 -1.56 11.71
CA THR A 89 19.37 -1.43 11.16
C THR A 89 18.83 -2.82 10.79
N ALA A 90 17.79 -3.25 11.48
CA ALA A 90 17.12 -4.50 11.16
C ALA A 90 16.19 -4.30 9.95
N ILE A 91 16.27 -5.20 8.98
CA ILE A 91 15.27 -5.33 7.94
C ILE A 91 14.29 -6.39 8.44
N ASP A 92 13.06 -5.97 8.69
CA ASP A 92 11.99 -6.85 9.16
C ASP A 92 11.06 -7.22 8.01
N PRO A 93 11.06 -8.49 7.56
CA PRO A 93 10.14 -8.98 6.53
C PRO A 93 8.65 -8.77 6.89
N ALA A 94 8.29 -8.75 8.17
CA ALA A 94 6.91 -8.54 8.61
C ALA A 94 6.38 -7.13 8.28
N LEU A 95 7.26 -6.17 7.95
CA LEU A 95 6.87 -4.84 7.50
C LEU A 95 6.48 -4.79 6.01
N PHE A 96 6.66 -5.90 5.30
CA PHE A 96 6.16 -6.01 3.93
C PHE A 96 4.71 -6.48 3.93
N THR A 97 3.90 -5.82 3.15
CA THR A 97 2.50 -6.19 2.91
C THR A 97 2.21 -6.23 1.41
N LEU A 98 1.32 -7.12 1.03
CA LEU A 98 0.86 -7.25 -0.34
C LEU A 98 -0.51 -6.63 -0.47
N SER A 99 -0.64 -5.55 -1.24
CA SER A 99 -1.92 -4.93 -1.55
C SER A 99 -2.63 -5.69 -2.67
N LEU A 100 -3.95 -5.85 -2.52
CA LEU A 100 -4.80 -6.55 -3.47
C LEU A 100 -5.63 -5.54 -4.28
N ALA A 101 -5.87 -5.85 -5.55
CA ALA A 101 -6.83 -5.11 -6.36
C ALA A 101 -8.22 -5.19 -5.70
N HIS A 102 -8.98 -4.11 -5.77
CA HIS A 102 -10.28 -3.96 -5.11
C HIS A 102 -10.24 -3.96 -3.56
N GLY A 103 -9.08 -3.67 -2.99
CA GLY A 103 -8.88 -3.47 -1.55
C GLY A 103 -8.48 -4.71 -0.78
N GLY A 104 -7.96 -4.45 0.41
CA GLY A 104 -7.37 -5.45 1.30
C GLY A 104 -5.88 -5.61 1.12
N SER A 105 -5.24 -6.18 2.14
CA SER A 105 -3.82 -6.49 2.16
C SER A 105 -3.56 -7.86 2.76
N VAL A 106 -2.41 -8.42 2.45
CA VAL A 106 -1.94 -9.71 2.95
C VAL A 106 -0.57 -9.50 3.58
N PRO A 107 -0.35 -9.93 4.83
CA PRO A 107 0.97 -9.87 5.45
C PRO A 107 1.95 -10.89 4.83
N GLU A 108 3.24 -10.61 4.99
CA GLU A 108 4.29 -11.56 4.65
C GLU A 108 4.15 -12.85 5.45
N SER A 109 4.57 -13.97 4.83
CA SER A 109 4.60 -15.30 5.45
C SER A 109 5.88 -16.03 5.05
N THR A 110 6.75 -16.26 6.03
CA THR A 110 8.01 -16.96 5.81
C THR A 110 7.81 -18.41 5.33
N THR A 111 6.67 -19.03 5.65
CA THR A 111 6.32 -20.39 5.18
C THR A 111 5.91 -20.41 3.72
N ALA A 112 5.43 -19.28 3.18
CA ALA A 112 5.08 -19.13 1.77
C ALA A 112 6.28 -18.75 0.88
N ALA A 113 7.35 -18.21 1.48
CA ALA A 113 8.52 -17.74 0.75
C ALA A 113 9.31 -18.89 0.09
N LYS A 114 9.81 -18.60 -1.12
CA LYS A 114 10.84 -19.43 -1.74
C LYS A 114 12.13 -19.40 -0.91
N LYS A 115 13.06 -20.29 -1.21
CA LYS A 115 14.38 -20.33 -0.57
C LYS A 115 15.46 -19.71 -1.48
N PRO A 116 16.41 -18.96 -0.90
CA PRO A 116 16.46 -18.53 0.50
C PRO A 116 15.39 -17.47 0.78
N ALA A 117 14.70 -17.59 1.92
CA ALA A 117 13.76 -16.56 2.35
C ALA A 117 14.53 -15.31 2.82
N LEU A 118 13.94 -14.13 2.61
CA LEU A 118 14.42 -12.91 3.25
C LEU A 118 14.16 -13.06 4.75
N ILE A 119 15.21 -13.00 5.55
CA ILE A 119 15.12 -13.11 7.00
C ILE A 119 15.46 -11.78 7.67
N GLY A 120 14.77 -11.48 8.75
CA GLY A 120 15.06 -10.32 9.58
C GLY A 120 16.41 -10.48 10.24
N GLN A 121 17.35 -9.58 9.90
CA GLN A 121 18.68 -9.55 10.51
C GLN A 121 19.20 -8.12 10.59
N PRO A 122 20.00 -7.81 11.60
CA PRO A 122 20.67 -6.51 11.67
C PRO A 122 21.73 -6.42 10.58
N LEU A 123 21.71 -5.34 9.81
CA LEU A 123 22.70 -5.04 8.79
C LEU A 123 23.67 -3.97 9.27
N LYS A 124 24.95 -4.14 8.93
CA LYS A 124 25.96 -3.09 9.08
C LYS A 124 25.80 -2.06 7.95
N LYS A 125 26.47 -0.94 8.06
CA LYS A 125 26.56 0.05 6.98
C LYS A 125 27.13 -0.58 5.71
N LEU A 126 26.59 -0.18 4.55
CA LEU A 126 27.00 -0.66 3.22
C LEU A 126 26.90 -2.19 3.04
N GLN A 127 26.04 -2.83 3.80
CA GLN A 127 25.76 -4.26 3.68
C GLN A 127 24.44 -4.50 2.94
N CYS A 128 24.42 -5.57 2.14
CA CYS A 128 23.21 -6.02 1.47
C CYS A 128 22.77 -7.39 1.99
N VAL A 129 21.46 -7.62 1.95
CA VAL A 129 20.82 -8.92 2.10
C VAL A 129 19.88 -9.15 0.93
N GLU A 130 19.74 -10.39 0.52
CA GLU A 130 18.85 -10.78 -0.57
C GLU A 130 18.08 -12.04 -0.17
N GLY A 131 16.83 -12.12 -0.61
CA GLY A 131 15.98 -13.27 -0.33
C GLY A 131 14.55 -13.08 -0.81
N TRP A 132 13.77 -14.13 -0.64
CA TRP A 132 12.38 -14.17 -1.09
C TRP A 132 11.41 -13.80 0.03
N LEU A 133 10.44 -12.98 -0.30
CA LEU A 133 9.22 -12.72 0.48
C LEU A 133 8.10 -13.59 -0.12
N GLY A 134 7.26 -14.16 0.75
CA GLY A 134 6.13 -14.98 0.34
C GLY A 134 4.81 -14.47 0.91
N PHE A 135 3.73 -14.57 0.13
CA PHE A 135 2.41 -14.09 0.53
C PHE A 135 1.34 -15.09 0.12
N HIS A 136 0.48 -15.51 1.05
CA HIS A 136 -0.69 -16.31 0.75
C HIS A 136 -1.80 -15.42 0.16
N VAL A 137 -2.00 -15.50 -1.15
CA VAL A 137 -3.03 -14.70 -1.85
C VAL A 137 -4.37 -15.43 -1.81
N PRO A 138 -5.44 -14.83 -1.29
CA PRO A 138 -6.75 -15.47 -1.29
C PRO A 138 -7.21 -15.80 -2.71
N LYS A 139 -7.92 -16.94 -2.87
CA LYS A 139 -8.41 -17.41 -4.16
C LYS A 139 -9.24 -16.33 -4.86
N GLY A 140 -8.99 -16.09 -6.14
CA GLY A 140 -9.69 -15.12 -6.97
C GLY A 140 -9.29 -13.65 -6.73
N LYS A 141 -8.32 -13.39 -5.86
CA LYS A 141 -7.77 -12.05 -5.67
C LYS A 141 -6.56 -11.81 -6.58
N THR A 142 -6.46 -10.58 -7.07
CA THR A 142 -5.36 -10.11 -7.90
C THR A 142 -4.44 -9.22 -7.07
N VAL A 143 -3.15 -9.38 -7.23
CA VAL A 143 -2.13 -8.54 -6.58
C VAL A 143 -2.06 -7.20 -7.30
N SER A 144 -1.95 -6.10 -6.56
CA SER A 144 -1.78 -4.76 -7.12
C SER A 144 -0.42 -4.15 -6.82
N ALA A 145 0.08 -4.30 -5.59
CA ALA A 145 1.37 -3.74 -5.20
C ALA A 145 2.01 -4.53 -4.06
N LEU A 146 3.34 -4.54 -4.02
CA LEU A 146 4.13 -4.85 -2.84
C LEU A 146 4.43 -3.53 -2.12
N GLU A 147 4.27 -3.50 -0.80
CA GLU A 147 4.50 -2.33 0.03
C GLU A 147 5.43 -2.66 1.18
N TYR A 148 6.26 -1.70 1.58
CA TYR A 148 7.08 -1.75 2.79
C TYR A 148 6.84 -0.47 3.58
N ASP A 149 6.48 -0.60 4.86
CA ASP A 149 6.12 0.53 5.72
C ASP A 149 6.97 0.56 6.98
N TYR A 150 8.06 1.32 6.91
CA TYR A 150 8.91 1.63 8.05
C TYR A 150 9.38 3.09 7.95
N ASN A 151 8.86 3.93 8.84
CA ASN A 151 9.13 5.38 8.86
C ASN A 151 8.81 6.05 7.50
N GLY A 152 7.81 5.54 6.79
CA GLY A 152 7.37 5.99 5.49
C GLY A 152 7.23 4.84 4.50
N LYS A 153 6.16 4.90 3.74
CA LYS A 153 5.78 3.84 2.80
C LYS A 153 6.52 3.94 1.47
N ILE A 154 7.05 2.82 1.01
CA ILE A 154 7.51 2.63 -0.38
C ILE A 154 6.71 1.51 -1.02
N SER A 155 6.45 1.58 -2.32
CA SER A 155 5.66 0.57 -3.02
C SER A 155 6.14 0.28 -4.43
N TRP A 156 5.83 -0.94 -4.90
CA TRP A 156 6.05 -1.43 -6.26
C TRP A 156 4.72 -1.92 -6.80
N ALA A 157 4.17 -1.23 -7.80
CA ALA A 157 2.99 -1.70 -8.52
C ALA A 157 3.37 -2.92 -9.37
N VAL A 158 2.62 -4.04 -9.26
CA VAL A 158 2.94 -5.32 -9.92
C VAL A 158 1.80 -5.86 -10.79
N GLY A 159 0.66 -5.17 -10.83
CA GLY A 159 -0.53 -5.55 -11.60
C GLY A 159 -0.77 -4.70 -12.82
#